data_c171e9c10cc774a3d99e2f6e592f2d4d
#
_entry.id   c171e9c10cc774a3d99e2f6e592f2d4d
#
_cell.length_a   1.000
_cell.length_b   1.000
_cell.length_c   1.000
_cell.angle_alpha   90.00
_cell.angle_beta   90.00
_cell.angle_gamma   90.00
#
_symmetry.space_group_name_H-M   'P 1'
#
loop_
_entity.id
_entity.type
_entity.pdbx_description
1 polymer ?
#
loop_
_entity_poly.entity_id
_entity_poly.type
_entity_poly.pdbx_seq_one_letter_code
_entity_poly.pdbx_strand_id
1 'polypeptide(L)'
;MFRRLHIQMTFFSALIIGIVIFIMTTACNFIAENSTGQNAWNTFQNNAISCISHLETQSIISSDWILQAEKNYDISMDIRDNGNSLYLKKLQTDSLDETIFRKAEEISAASYALDLSNPGAVSKLTKRIFFQMKDFYVSTALIPKSHGTVSMIILYSLDSVKHRILLQRLAFSGAAFLAILALSICSWFFTGRMITPLEKNRQEQTEFIAAASHELRSPLAVILFGISAMKKADPKEQEHFLSVIEKEGTRMSLLINDMLSLSNADNHSWKMHPVSCELDTLLLDTYEKYEPLMQDHHMKFFIELPEEEIPPCPCDPERISQVLGILLDNAISYVPANGKIILSLSQTETHFLIRVKDNGPGIPDSAKTSVFRRFYRADSARNNRQHFGLGLCIAYEIISLHKGTISVLDTPGGGSTFQISLPLA
;
A
#
# COMPACT_ATOMS: atom_id res chain seq x y z
N MET A 1 11.70 2.16 18.12
CA MET A 1 10.46 2.95 18.00
C MET A 1 9.63 2.49 16.80
N PHE A 2 10.14 2.46 15.60
CA PHE A 2 9.47 2.11 14.34
C PHE A 2 8.92 0.68 14.30
N ARG A 3 9.64 -0.33 14.85
CA ARG A 3 9.12 -1.70 14.95
C ARG A 3 7.83 -1.79 15.79
N ARG A 4 7.72 -0.99 16.85
CA ARG A 4 6.46 -0.90 17.64
C ARG A 4 5.36 -0.23 16.83
N LEU A 5 5.68 0.85 16.12
CA LEU A 5 4.72 1.56 15.27
C LEU A 5 4.20 0.64 14.14
N HIS A 6 5.11 -0.10 13.48
CA HIS A 6 4.74 -1.09 12.45
C HIS A 6 3.74 -2.13 12.99
N ILE A 7 4.05 -2.74 14.14
CA ILE A 7 3.17 -3.74 14.76
C ILE A 7 1.83 -3.12 15.16
N GLN A 8 1.82 -1.93 15.77
CA GLN A 8 0.60 -1.24 16.17
C GLN A 8 -0.28 -0.89 14.97
N MET A 9 0.28 -0.29 13.92
CA MET A 9 -0.47 0.07 12.71
C MET A 9 -1.05 -1.16 12.01
N THR A 10 -0.28 -2.24 11.88
CA THR A 10 -0.76 -3.51 11.31
C THR A 10 -1.87 -4.13 12.17
N PHE A 11 -1.72 -4.10 13.50
CA PHE A 11 -2.74 -4.60 14.41
C PHE A 11 -4.04 -3.80 14.31
N PHE A 12 -3.99 -2.48 14.33
CA PHE A 12 -5.17 -1.64 14.20
C PHE A 12 -5.86 -1.81 12.85
N SER A 13 -5.11 -1.88 11.76
CA SER A 13 -5.70 -2.12 10.43
C SER A 13 -6.35 -3.50 10.35
N ALA A 14 -5.69 -4.55 10.85
CA ALA A 14 -6.25 -5.90 10.90
C ALA A 14 -7.51 -5.99 11.79
N LEU A 15 -7.53 -5.26 12.92
CA LEU A 15 -8.69 -5.19 13.80
C LEU A 15 -9.89 -4.53 13.11
N ILE A 16 -9.69 -3.38 12.45
CA ILE A 16 -10.76 -2.67 11.74
C ILE A 16 -11.30 -3.53 10.60
N ILE A 17 -10.42 -4.11 9.79
CA ILE A 17 -10.79 -5.01 8.70
C ILE A 17 -11.56 -6.23 9.24
N GLY A 18 -11.08 -6.82 10.33
CA GLY A 18 -11.73 -7.96 11.00
C GLY A 18 -13.15 -7.64 11.45
N ILE A 19 -13.37 -6.48 12.07
CA ILE A 19 -14.71 -6.02 12.49
C ILE A 19 -15.63 -5.84 11.29
N VAL A 20 -15.17 -5.20 10.23
CA VAL A 20 -15.98 -4.97 9.02
C VAL A 20 -16.38 -6.30 8.36
N ILE A 21 -15.42 -7.21 8.19
CA ILE A 21 -15.69 -8.54 7.60
C ILE A 21 -16.63 -9.34 8.48
N PHE A 22 -16.47 -9.29 9.81
CA PHE A 22 -17.35 -9.98 10.74
C PHE A 22 -18.80 -9.50 10.62
N ILE A 23 -19.02 -8.18 10.59
CA ILE A 23 -20.37 -7.59 10.41
C ILE A 23 -20.96 -8.02 9.06
N MET A 24 -20.19 -7.91 7.98
CA MET A 24 -20.64 -8.31 6.64
C MET A 24 -20.99 -9.80 6.57
N THR A 25 -20.12 -10.66 7.12
CA THR A 25 -20.35 -12.11 7.12
C THR A 25 -21.60 -12.48 7.92
N THR A 26 -21.83 -11.83 9.05
CA THR A 26 -23.03 -12.03 9.87
C THR A 26 -24.29 -11.62 9.11
N ALA A 27 -24.25 -10.45 8.45
CA ALA A 27 -25.36 -9.98 7.63
C ALA A 27 -25.64 -10.91 6.43
N CYS A 28 -24.59 -11.35 5.72
CA CYS A 28 -24.72 -12.30 4.61
C CYS A 28 -25.30 -13.65 5.06
N ASN A 29 -24.85 -14.19 6.19
CA ASN A 29 -25.39 -15.42 6.76
C ASN A 29 -26.88 -15.26 7.09
N PHE A 30 -27.28 -14.17 7.73
CA PHE A 30 -28.67 -13.90 8.08
C PHE A 30 -29.57 -13.81 6.83
N ILE A 31 -29.13 -13.07 5.82
CA ILE A 31 -29.88 -12.92 4.56
C ILE A 31 -29.99 -14.26 3.82
N ALA A 32 -28.88 -15.01 3.72
CA ALA A 32 -28.86 -16.32 3.06
C ALA A 32 -29.75 -17.36 3.75
N GLU A 33 -29.72 -17.41 5.08
CA GLU A 33 -30.55 -18.29 5.88
C GLU A 33 -32.04 -17.99 5.68
N ASN A 34 -32.43 -16.71 5.80
CA ASN A 34 -33.79 -16.27 5.60
C ASN A 34 -34.29 -16.56 4.17
N SER A 35 -33.45 -16.28 3.16
CA SER A 35 -33.75 -16.57 1.75
C SER A 35 -33.91 -18.09 1.50
N THR A 36 -33.02 -18.90 2.05
CA THR A 36 -33.09 -20.37 1.91
C THR A 36 -34.33 -20.93 2.55
N GLY A 37 -34.69 -20.44 3.75
CA GLY A 37 -35.91 -20.85 4.45
C GLY A 37 -37.19 -20.43 3.70
N GLN A 38 -37.25 -19.18 3.22
CA GLN A 38 -38.39 -18.69 2.43
C GLN A 38 -38.55 -19.44 1.11
N ASN A 39 -37.48 -19.71 0.41
CA ASN A 39 -37.50 -20.47 -0.83
C ASN A 39 -38.01 -21.93 -0.59
N ALA A 40 -37.52 -22.58 0.46
CA ALA A 40 -37.98 -23.91 0.83
C ALA A 40 -39.50 -23.91 1.18
N TRP A 41 -39.93 -22.91 1.95
CA TRP A 41 -41.36 -22.74 2.29
C TRP A 41 -42.23 -22.54 1.06
N ASN A 42 -41.87 -21.64 0.17
CA ASN A 42 -42.61 -21.36 -1.07
C ASN A 42 -42.65 -22.60 -2.00
N THR A 43 -41.52 -23.28 -2.12
CA THR A 43 -41.45 -24.53 -2.91
C THR A 43 -42.36 -25.59 -2.34
N PHE A 44 -42.30 -25.78 -1.02
CA PHE A 44 -43.21 -26.72 -0.33
C PHE A 44 -44.69 -26.38 -0.57
N GLN A 45 -45.07 -25.11 -0.41
CA GLN A 45 -46.46 -24.67 -0.65
C GLN A 45 -46.92 -24.97 -2.07
N ASN A 46 -46.08 -24.64 -3.07
CA ASN A 46 -46.41 -24.88 -4.47
C ASN A 46 -46.55 -26.36 -4.79
N ASN A 47 -45.65 -27.20 -4.26
CA ASN A 47 -45.71 -28.66 -4.44
C ASN A 47 -46.95 -29.26 -3.76
N ALA A 48 -47.26 -28.83 -2.54
CA ALA A 48 -48.44 -29.29 -1.83
C ALA A 48 -49.73 -28.86 -2.54
N ILE A 49 -49.80 -27.62 -3.05
CA ILE A 49 -50.96 -27.16 -3.85
C ILE A 49 -51.10 -28.03 -5.12
N SER A 50 -49.99 -28.34 -5.79
CA SER A 50 -50.02 -29.20 -6.98
C SER A 50 -50.56 -30.61 -6.67
N CYS A 51 -50.13 -31.17 -5.53
CA CYS A 51 -50.63 -32.47 -5.06
C CYS A 51 -52.14 -32.42 -4.71
N ILE A 52 -52.60 -31.38 -4.01
CA ILE A 52 -54.01 -31.18 -3.69
C ILE A 52 -54.84 -31.00 -4.94
N SER A 53 -54.43 -30.18 -5.91
CA SER A 53 -55.15 -29.96 -7.15
C SER A 53 -55.24 -31.23 -8.01
N HIS A 54 -54.17 -32.03 -7.99
CA HIS A 54 -54.22 -33.34 -8.67
C HIS A 54 -55.30 -34.26 -8.06
N LEU A 55 -55.33 -34.32 -6.73
CA LEU A 55 -56.34 -35.10 -6.02
C LEU A 55 -57.76 -34.54 -6.25
N GLU A 56 -57.96 -33.23 -6.36
CA GLU A 56 -59.24 -32.63 -6.70
C GLU A 56 -59.79 -33.09 -8.04
N THR A 57 -58.97 -33.23 -9.04
CA THR A 57 -59.38 -33.53 -10.42
C THR A 57 -59.48 -35.02 -10.71
N GLN A 58 -58.76 -35.86 -10.00
CA GLN A 58 -58.74 -37.33 -10.25
C GLN A 58 -59.82 -38.06 -9.41
N SER A 59 -60.50 -39.02 -10.06
CA SER A 59 -61.53 -39.89 -9.40
C SER A 59 -60.90 -41.10 -8.71
N ILE A 60 -59.74 -41.56 -9.21
CA ILE A 60 -59.02 -42.73 -8.71
C ILE A 60 -57.61 -42.29 -8.26
N ILE A 61 -57.24 -42.62 -7.05
CA ILE A 61 -55.91 -42.32 -6.48
C ILE A 61 -55.02 -43.52 -6.76
N SER A 62 -54.01 -43.35 -7.64
CA SER A 62 -53.02 -44.37 -7.96
C SER A 62 -51.87 -44.35 -6.94
N SER A 63 -51.51 -45.51 -6.41
CA SER A 63 -50.34 -45.65 -5.52
C SER A 63 -49.03 -45.29 -6.23
N ASP A 64 -48.93 -45.48 -7.56
CA ASP A 64 -47.72 -45.12 -8.32
C ASP A 64 -47.55 -43.61 -8.38
N TRP A 65 -48.64 -42.85 -8.51
CA TRP A 65 -48.59 -41.38 -8.47
C TRP A 65 -48.13 -40.88 -7.09
N ILE A 66 -48.61 -41.46 -6.00
CA ILE A 66 -48.19 -41.09 -4.64
C ILE A 66 -46.69 -41.28 -4.51
N LEU A 67 -46.16 -42.45 -4.87
CA LEU A 67 -44.71 -42.73 -4.83
C LEU A 67 -43.88 -41.80 -5.71
N GLN A 68 -44.35 -41.47 -6.90
CA GLN A 68 -43.69 -40.50 -7.76
C GLN A 68 -43.70 -39.09 -7.18
N ALA A 69 -44.81 -38.62 -6.61
CA ALA A 69 -44.92 -37.32 -6.03
C ALA A 69 -44.07 -37.20 -4.77
N GLU A 70 -44.03 -38.21 -3.87
CA GLU A 70 -43.16 -38.27 -2.72
C GLU A 70 -41.67 -38.15 -3.13
N LYS A 71 -41.27 -38.93 -4.15
CA LYS A 71 -39.88 -38.90 -4.63
C LYS A 71 -39.52 -37.59 -5.35
N ASN A 72 -40.41 -37.06 -6.17
CA ASN A 72 -40.11 -35.87 -6.98
C ASN A 72 -40.09 -34.60 -6.13
N TYR A 73 -40.91 -34.51 -5.09
CA TYR A 73 -41.04 -33.32 -4.27
C TYR A 73 -40.35 -33.42 -2.90
N ASP A 74 -39.73 -34.60 -2.61
CA ASP A 74 -39.08 -34.91 -1.32
C ASP A 74 -40.01 -34.69 -0.14
N ILE A 75 -41.23 -35.24 -0.26
CA ILE A 75 -42.32 -35.12 0.72
C ILE A 75 -42.79 -36.51 1.12
N SER A 76 -43.39 -36.60 2.33
CA SER A 76 -44.14 -37.79 2.77
C SER A 76 -45.61 -37.45 2.81
N MET A 77 -46.49 -38.35 2.35
CA MET A 77 -47.93 -38.11 2.25
C MET A 77 -48.74 -39.20 2.96
N ASP A 78 -49.71 -38.79 3.77
CA ASP A 78 -50.78 -39.65 4.27
C ASP A 78 -52.12 -39.22 3.63
N ILE A 79 -52.76 -40.12 2.93
CA ILE A 79 -54.03 -39.86 2.22
C ILE A 79 -55.07 -40.82 2.82
N ARG A 80 -56.23 -40.28 3.26
CA ARG A 80 -57.30 -41.05 3.85
C ARG A 80 -58.60 -40.78 3.13
N ASP A 81 -59.33 -41.85 2.85
CA ASP A 81 -60.71 -41.78 2.35
C ASP A 81 -61.72 -42.04 3.47
N ASN A 82 -62.55 -41.05 3.75
CA ASN A 82 -63.54 -41.10 4.87
C ASN A 82 -62.90 -41.54 6.22
N GLY A 83 -61.68 -41.06 6.52
CA GLY A 83 -60.92 -41.36 7.72
C GLY A 83 -60.09 -42.66 7.66
N ASN A 84 -60.25 -43.49 6.65
CA ASN A 84 -59.46 -44.69 6.48
C ASN A 84 -58.21 -44.42 5.65
N SER A 85 -56.99 -44.65 6.19
CA SER A 85 -55.75 -44.44 5.46
C SER A 85 -55.64 -45.40 4.31
N LEU A 86 -55.42 -44.86 3.13
CA LEU A 86 -55.25 -45.64 1.90
C LEU A 86 -53.82 -46.16 1.74
N TYR A 87 -52.85 -45.66 2.49
CA TYR A 87 -51.43 -45.91 2.16
C TYR A 87 -50.53 -46.32 3.33
N LEU A 88 -50.96 -46.17 4.61
CA LEU A 88 -50.14 -46.46 5.80
C LEU A 88 -49.61 -47.92 5.89
N LYS A 89 -50.13 -48.83 5.12
CA LYS A 89 -49.69 -50.23 5.17
C LYS A 89 -48.34 -50.53 4.54
N LYS A 90 -47.74 -49.59 3.74
CA LYS A 90 -46.44 -49.77 3.12
C LYS A 90 -45.28 -49.03 3.80
N LEU A 91 -45.59 -48.08 4.70
CA LEU A 91 -44.62 -47.31 5.49
C LEU A 91 -44.21 -48.03 6.78
N GLN A 92 -44.26 -49.34 6.87
CA GLN A 92 -43.82 -50.12 8.00
C GLN A 92 -42.31 -50.10 8.28
N THR A 93 -41.56 -49.10 7.68
CA THR A 93 -40.10 -49.02 7.89
C THR A 93 -39.67 -48.00 8.93
N ASP A 94 -40.49 -46.99 9.31
CA ASP A 94 -40.10 -46.01 10.33
C ASP A 94 -41.26 -45.65 11.27
N SER A 95 -41.19 -46.12 12.52
CA SER A 95 -42.09 -45.75 13.63
C SER A 95 -42.08 -44.24 13.94
N LEU A 96 -41.14 -43.49 13.41
CA LEU A 96 -41.01 -42.03 13.52
C LEU A 96 -42.07 -41.29 12.70
N ASP A 97 -42.32 -41.71 11.47
CA ASP A 97 -43.24 -41.03 10.55
C ASP A 97 -44.69 -41.07 11.09
N GLU A 98 -45.17 -42.21 11.63
CA GLU A 98 -46.52 -42.33 12.18
C GLU A 98 -46.77 -41.38 13.36
N THR A 99 -45.78 -41.19 14.23
CA THR A 99 -45.89 -40.26 15.37
C THR A 99 -45.94 -38.79 14.89
N ILE A 100 -45.27 -38.46 13.79
CA ILE A 100 -45.25 -37.11 13.23
C ILE A 100 -46.59 -36.82 12.55
N PHE A 101 -47.12 -37.72 11.73
CA PHE A 101 -48.43 -37.57 11.10
C PHE A 101 -49.54 -37.37 12.14
N ARG A 102 -49.53 -38.18 13.26
CA ARG A 102 -50.49 -38.02 14.35
C ARG A 102 -50.41 -36.67 15.03
N LYS A 103 -49.19 -36.15 15.26
CA LYS A 103 -49.01 -34.79 15.82
C LYS A 103 -49.51 -33.72 14.86
N ALA A 104 -49.27 -33.87 13.55
CA ALA A 104 -49.76 -32.94 12.56
C ALA A 104 -51.28 -32.90 12.52
N GLU A 105 -51.94 -34.05 12.68
CA GLU A 105 -53.38 -34.18 12.78
C GLU A 105 -53.94 -33.49 14.06
N GLU A 106 -53.32 -33.77 15.23
CA GLU A 106 -53.69 -33.15 16.50
C GLU A 106 -53.59 -31.60 16.42
N ILE A 107 -52.51 -31.06 15.84
CA ILE A 107 -52.33 -29.61 15.65
C ILE A 107 -53.38 -29.06 14.70
N SER A 108 -53.68 -29.77 13.61
CA SER A 108 -54.69 -29.35 12.62
C SER A 108 -56.08 -29.27 13.22
N ALA A 109 -56.46 -30.24 14.08
CA ALA A 109 -57.73 -30.25 14.77
C ALA A 109 -57.80 -29.17 15.87
N ALA A 110 -56.73 -29.03 16.70
CA ALA A 110 -56.74 -28.15 17.84
C ALA A 110 -56.60 -26.67 17.46
N SER A 111 -55.70 -26.35 16.51
CA SER A 111 -55.36 -24.97 16.19
C SER A 111 -56.13 -24.38 15.01
N TYR A 112 -56.59 -25.23 14.10
CA TYR A 112 -57.22 -24.81 12.86
C TYR A 112 -58.63 -25.35 12.62
N ALA A 113 -59.17 -26.05 13.58
CA ALA A 113 -60.53 -26.66 13.52
C ALA A 113 -60.73 -27.52 12.27
N LEU A 114 -59.68 -28.26 11.86
CA LEU A 114 -59.68 -29.16 10.71
C LEU A 114 -59.50 -30.60 11.22
N ASP A 115 -60.63 -31.27 11.45
CA ASP A 115 -60.65 -32.67 11.85
C ASP A 115 -60.50 -33.57 10.63
N LEU A 116 -59.34 -34.26 10.54
CA LEU A 116 -58.99 -35.15 9.43
C LEU A 116 -59.47 -36.57 9.63
N SER A 117 -59.76 -36.96 10.88
CA SER A 117 -60.22 -38.32 11.23
C SER A 117 -61.75 -38.48 11.15
N ASN A 118 -62.49 -37.39 11.39
CA ASN A 118 -63.93 -37.43 11.29
C ASN A 118 -64.44 -36.17 10.55
N PRO A 119 -64.25 -36.09 9.22
CA PRO A 119 -64.67 -34.95 8.45
C PRO A 119 -66.20 -34.83 8.47
N GLY A 120 -66.75 -33.97 9.33
CA GLY A 120 -68.16 -33.71 9.44
C GLY A 120 -68.79 -33.25 8.12
N ALA A 121 -70.12 -33.16 8.05
CA ALA A 121 -70.90 -32.82 6.83
C ALA A 121 -70.34 -31.58 6.09
N VAL A 122 -69.83 -31.83 4.95
CA VAL A 122 -68.76 -31.14 4.26
C VAL A 122 -69.20 -29.87 3.56
N SER A 123 -68.44 -28.79 3.75
CA SER A 123 -68.34 -27.67 2.83
C SER A 123 -67.98 -28.17 1.40
N LYS A 124 -68.69 -27.68 0.35
CA LYS A 124 -68.37 -28.01 -1.04
C LYS A 124 -67.02 -27.47 -1.51
N LEU A 125 -66.22 -26.89 -0.64
CA LEU A 125 -64.93 -26.29 -0.93
C LEU A 125 -63.78 -27.02 -0.23
N THR A 126 -62.68 -27.21 -0.95
CA THR A 126 -61.42 -27.72 -0.38
C THR A 126 -60.89 -26.77 0.68
N LYS A 127 -60.66 -27.28 1.88
CA LYS A 127 -59.98 -26.59 2.96
C LYS A 127 -58.54 -27.05 2.98
N ARG A 128 -57.59 -26.11 3.00
CA ARG A 128 -56.16 -26.40 3.10
C ARG A 128 -55.48 -25.46 4.09
N ILE A 129 -54.49 -25.97 4.80
CA ILE A 129 -53.74 -25.24 5.82
C ILE A 129 -52.26 -25.57 5.65
N PHE A 130 -51.42 -24.58 5.89
CA PHE A 130 -49.96 -24.72 5.89
C PHE A 130 -49.43 -24.21 7.22
N PHE A 131 -48.57 -25.00 7.86
CA PHE A 131 -47.92 -24.58 9.10
C PHE A 131 -46.54 -25.25 9.24
N GLN A 132 -45.73 -24.75 10.15
CA GLN A 132 -44.44 -25.33 10.49
C GLN A 132 -44.53 -26.04 11.83
N MET A 133 -44.02 -27.26 11.86
CA MET A 133 -43.97 -28.08 13.08
C MET A 133 -42.48 -28.51 13.24
N LYS A 134 -41.80 -27.90 14.22
CA LYS A 134 -40.40 -28.14 14.60
C LYS A 134 -39.47 -28.38 13.40
N ASP A 135 -39.33 -29.56 12.89
CA ASP A 135 -38.43 -30.00 11.85
C ASP A 135 -39.11 -30.31 10.51
N PHE A 136 -40.41 -29.96 10.41
CA PHE A 136 -41.21 -30.22 9.22
C PHE A 136 -42.07 -29.04 8.81
N TYR A 137 -42.19 -28.83 7.51
CA TYR A 137 -43.34 -28.11 6.96
C TYR A 137 -44.48 -29.06 6.73
N VAL A 138 -45.65 -28.64 7.13
CA VAL A 138 -46.88 -29.48 7.11
C VAL A 138 -47.94 -28.77 6.28
N SER A 139 -48.55 -29.51 5.39
CA SER A 139 -49.81 -29.11 4.74
C SER A 139 -50.88 -30.14 5.02
N THR A 140 -52.05 -29.67 5.49
CA THR A 140 -53.21 -30.52 5.66
C THR A 140 -54.35 -30.04 4.81
N ALA A 141 -55.08 -30.96 4.17
CA ALA A 141 -56.19 -30.62 3.27
C ALA A 141 -57.35 -31.58 3.45
N LEU A 142 -58.57 -31.05 3.33
CA LEU A 142 -59.82 -31.78 3.16
C LEU A 142 -60.41 -31.49 1.80
N ILE A 143 -60.52 -32.55 0.98
CA ILE A 143 -60.94 -32.46 -0.40
C ILE A 143 -62.31 -33.16 -0.54
N PRO A 144 -63.38 -32.41 -0.84
CA PRO A 144 -64.70 -33.02 -1.06
C PRO A 144 -64.74 -33.80 -2.34
N LYS A 145 -65.30 -35.01 -2.32
CA LYS A 145 -65.51 -35.88 -3.49
C LYS A 145 -67.01 -36.20 -3.59
N SER A 146 -67.42 -36.75 -4.75
CA SER A 146 -68.82 -37.15 -5.02
C SER A 146 -69.37 -38.16 -4.03
N HIS A 147 -68.55 -38.99 -3.41
CA HIS A 147 -68.93 -40.07 -2.51
C HIS A 147 -68.23 -40.02 -1.14
N GLY A 148 -67.79 -38.83 -0.67
CA GLY A 148 -67.14 -38.69 0.64
C GLY A 148 -66.12 -37.54 0.67
N THR A 149 -65.20 -37.63 1.63
CA THR A 149 -64.12 -36.64 1.79
C THR A 149 -62.78 -37.33 1.86
N VAL A 150 -61.85 -36.86 1.04
CA VAL A 150 -60.45 -37.28 1.13
C VAL A 150 -59.71 -36.28 1.97
N SER A 151 -59.04 -36.77 3.03
CA SER A 151 -58.09 -35.98 3.82
C SER A 151 -56.66 -36.33 3.43
N MET A 152 -55.79 -35.30 3.47
CA MET A 152 -54.41 -35.44 3.06
C MET A 152 -53.52 -34.67 4.04
N ILE A 153 -52.43 -35.30 4.46
CA ILE A 153 -51.35 -34.68 5.22
C ILE A 153 -50.08 -34.81 4.40
N ILE A 154 -49.37 -33.71 4.19
CA ILE A 154 -48.09 -33.66 3.52
C ILE A 154 -47.05 -33.16 4.52
N LEU A 155 -45.96 -33.90 4.63
CA LEU A 155 -44.78 -33.53 5.44
C LEU A 155 -43.59 -33.29 4.54
N TYR A 156 -42.83 -32.20 4.80
CA TYR A 156 -41.57 -31.92 4.16
C TYR A 156 -40.51 -31.76 5.24
N SER A 157 -39.48 -32.63 5.22
CA SER A 157 -38.39 -32.57 6.21
C SER A 157 -37.48 -31.34 5.96
N LEU A 158 -37.17 -30.65 7.05
CA LEU A 158 -36.23 -29.50 7.01
C LEU A 158 -34.77 -29.93 7.14
N ASP A 159 -34.44 -31.21 7.22
CA ASP A 159 -33.07 -31.68 7.44
C ASP A 159 -32.16 -31.31 6.27
N SER A 160 -32.64 -31.46 5.03
CA SER A 160 -31.90 -31.03 3.83
C SER A 160 -31.67 -29.50 3.79
N VAL A 161 -32.67 -28.72 4.25
CA VAL A 161 -32.58 -27.26 4.34
C VAL A 161 -31.57 -26.85 5.40
N LYS A 162 -31.62 -27.46 6.59
CA LYS A 162 -30.68 -27.21 7.70
C LYS A 162 -29.25 -27.55 7.31
N HIS A 163 -29.05 -28.69 6.65
CA HIS A 163 -27.75 -29.09 6.17
C HIS A 163 -27.19 -28.09 5.15
N ARG A 164 -28.00 -27.60 4.21
CA ARG A 164 -27.63 -26.55 3.25
C ARG A 164 -27.27 -25.24 3.95
N ILE A 165 -28.05 -24.82 4.97
CA ILE A 165 -27.74 -23.65 5.77
C ILE A 165 -26.41 -23.80 6.51
N LEU A 166 -26.14 -24.98 7.09
CA LEU A 166 -24.87 -25.26 7.77
C LEU A 166 -23.69 -25.16 6.80
N LEU A 167 -23.78 -25.76 5.61
CA LEU A 167 -22.73 -25.66 4.59
C LEU A 167 -22.50 -24.22 4.14
N GLN A 168 -23.56 -23.43 3.95
CA GLN A 168 -23.44 -22.00 3.63
C GLN A 168 -22.74 -21.22 4.73
N ARG A 169 -23.09 -21.44 6.00
CA ARG A 169 -22.42 -20.81 7.16
C ARG A 169 -20.93 -21.15 7.20
N LEU A 170 -20.57 -22.41 6.99
CA LEU A 170 -19.18 -22.85 6.95
C LEU A 170 -18.43 -22.21 5.79
N ALA A 171 -19.04 -22.14 4.60
CA ALA A 171 -18.43 -21.52 3.43
C ALA A 171 -18.17 -20.02 3.63
N PHE A 172 -19.16 -19.26 4.12
CA PHE A 172 -18.99 -17.83 4.40
C PHE A 172 -17.98 -17.56 5.50
N SER A 173 -18.00 -18.36 6.58
CA SER A 173 -17.03 -18.22 7.67
C SER A 173 -15.61 -18.57 7.22
N GLY A 174 -15.45 -19.62 6.41
CA GLY A 174 -14.16 -19.99 5.80
C GLY A 174 -13.62 -18.90 4.86
N ALA A 175 -14.48 -18.36 3.99
CA ALA A 175 -14.11 -17.26 3.11
C ALA A 175 -13.71 -16.00 3.89
N ALA A 176 -14.45 -15.66 4.95
CA ALA A 176 -14.14 -14.52 5.82
C ALA A 176 -12.79 -14.70 6.51
N PHE A 177 -12.50 -15.89 7.03
CA PHE A 177 -11.21 -16.19 7.65
C PHE A 177 -10.04 -16.05 6.66
N LEU A 178 -10.18 -16.60 5.46
CA LEU A 178 -9.17 -16.46 4.41
C LEU A 178 -8.96 -14.99 3.99
N ALA A 179 -10.05 -14.22 3.88
CA ALA A 179 -10.00 -12.80 3.57
C ALA A 179 -9.25 -11.99 4.65
N ILE A 180 -9.55 -12.24 5.94
CA ILE A 180 -8.85 -11.59 7.06
C ILE A 180 -7.37 -11.93 7.04
N LEU A 181 -7.02 -13.19 6.80
CA LEU A 181 -5.62 -13.63 6.73
C LEU A 181 -4.88 -12.93 5.57
N ALA A 182 -5.45 -12.95 4.38
CA ALA A 182 -4.86 -12.33 3.19
C ALA A 182 -4.67 -10.82 3.36
N LEU A 183 -5.69 -10.12 3.86
CA LEU A 183 -5.64 -8.66 4.09
C LEU A 183 -4.67 -8.29 5.22
N SER A 184 -4.54 -9.13 6.27
CA SER A 184 -3.56 -8.92 7.33
C SER A 184 -2.12 -9.05 6.81
N ILE A 185 -1.85 -10.04 5.96
CA ILE A 185 -0.54 -10.21 5.30
C ILE A 185 -0.25 -9.00 4.40
N CYS A 186 -1.22 -8.60 3.58
CA CYS A 186 -1.09 -7.43 2.70
C CYS A 186 -0.80 -6.15 3.51
N SER A 187 -1.54 -5.94 4.62
CA SER A 187 -1.34 -4.81 5.53
C SER A 187 0.06 -4.80 6.15
N TRP A 188 0.57 -5.96 6.54
CA TRP A 188 1.93 -6.10 7.06
C TRP A 188 2.98 -5.63 6.05
N PHE A 189 2.93 -6.14 4.82
CA PHE A 189 3.88 -5.76 3.76
C PHE A 189 3.77 -4.28 3.40
N PHE A 190 2.55 -3.77 3.25
CA PHE A 190 2.30 -2.37 2.89
C PHE A 190 2.80 -1.41 3.96
N THR A 191 2.48 -1.67 5.24
CA THR A 191 2.92 -0.84 6.37
C THR A 191 4.44 -0.87 6.50
N GLY A 192 5.09 -2.04 6.32
CA GLY A 192 6.54 -2.15 6.33
C GLY A 192 7.20 -1.31 5.24
N ARG A 193 6.66 -1.38 4.03
CA ARG A 193 7.18 -0.61 2.89
C ARG A 193 7.01 0.91 3.06
N MET A 194 5.98 1.35 3.74
CA MET A 194 5.76 2.78 4.03
C MET A 194 6.64 3.32 5.16
N ILE A 195 6.93 2.51 6.17
CA ILE A 195 7.68 2.94 7.35
C ILE A 195 9.19 3.02 7.07
N THR A 196 9.73 2.11 6.23
CA THR A 196 11.17 2.04 5.95
C THR A 196 11.76 3.37 5.43
N PRO A 197 11.18 4.06 4.42
CA PRO A 197 11.71 5.35 3.96
C PRO A 197 11.61 6.45 5.03
N LEU A 198 10.57 6.44 5.86
CA LEU A 198 10.41 7.38 6.98
C LEU A 198 11.51 7.20 8.04
N GLU A 199 11.85 5.95 8.35
CA GLU A 199 12.93 5.64 9.28
C GLU A 199 14.28 6.13 8.75
N LYS A 200 14.55 5.88 7.48
CA LYS A 200 15.77 6.31 6.79
C LYS A 200 15.90 7.84 6.78
N ASN A 201 14.84 8.55 6.38
CA ASN A 201 14.84 10.02 6.36
C ASN A 201 15.08 10.60 7.77
N ARG A 202 14.46 10.04 8.79
CA ARG A 202 14.66 10.49 10.17
C ARG A 202 16.09 10.23 10.66
N GLN A 203 16.67 9.09 10.30
CA GLN A 203 18.04 8.78 10.65
C GLN A 203 19.00 9.76 9.97
N GLU A 204 18.85 9.99 8.67
CA GLU A 204 19.65 10.97 7.90
C GLU A 204 19.53 12.38 8.49
N GLN A 205 18.31 12.79 8.89
CA GLN A 205 18.11 14.08 9.57
C GLN A 205 18.82 14.16 10.92
N THR A 206 18.79 13.07 11.71
CA THR A 206 19.46 13.01 13.01
C THR A 206 20.98 13.08 12.85
N GLU A 207 21.53 12.31 11.90
CA GLU A 207 22.96 12.30 11.55
C GLU A 207 23.40 13.70 11.05
N PHE A 208 22.58 14.35 10.22
CA PHE A 208 22.82 15.71 9.74
C PHE A 208 22.92 16.72 10.92
N ILE A 209 21.96 16.71 11.84
CA ILE A 209 21.97 17.63 13.00
C ILE A 209 23.19 17.36 13.89
N ALA A 210 23.54 16.10 14.12
CA ALA A 210 24.71 15.73 14.92
C ALA A 210 26.01 16.20 14.28
N ALA A 211 26.20 15.94 12.97
CA ALA A 211 27.38 16.37 12.22
C ALA A 211 27.50 17.90 12.18
N ALA A 212 26.38 18.60 11.89
CA ALA A 212 26.33 20.07 11.91
C ALA A 212 26.78 20.66 13.26
N SER A 213 26.27 20.07 14.35
CA SER A 213 26.64 20.50 15.71
C SER A 213 28.14 20.33 16.00
N HIS A 214 28.73 19.24 15.48
CA HIS A 214 30.17 18.99 15.61
C HIS A 214 30.99 20.00 14.78
N GLU A 215 30.61 20.22 13.52
CA GLU A 215 31.31 21.13 12.61
C GLU A 215 31.20 22.60 13.00
N LEU A 216 30.12 23.02 13.68
CA LEU A 216 29.97 24.36 14.24
C LEU A 216 30.74 24.55 15.55
N ARG A 217 30.87 23.52 16.38
CA ARG A 217 31.53 23.64 17.70
C ARG A 217 33.03 23.91 17.55
N SER A 218 33.71 23.31 16.60
CA SER A 218 35.15 23.44 16.40
C SER A 218 35.58 24.88 16.09
N PRO A 219 35.08 25.55 15.05
CA PRO A 219 35.44 26.92 14.72
C PRO A 219 35.02 27.92 15.86
N LEU A 220 33.87 27.69 16.47
CA LEU A 220 33.44 28.52 17.61
C LEU A 220 34.43 28.45 18.79
N ALA A 221 34.96 27.26 19.08
CA ALA A 221 35.97 27.09 20.12
C ALA A 221 37.27 27.85 19.79
N VAL A 222 37.71 27.81 18.50
CA VAL A 222 38.89 28.55 18.02
C VAL A 222 38.68 30.05 18.12
N ILE A 223 37.52 30.58 17.73
CA ILE A 223 37.15 31.99 17.86
C ILE A 223 37.20 32.42 19.33
N LEU A 224 36.56 31.69 20.25
CA LEU A 224 36.53 31.98 21.68
C LEU A 224 37.94 31.94 22.31
N PHE A 225 38.75 30.96 21.89
CA PHE A 225 40.16 30.88 22.31
C PHE A 225 40.96 32.06 21.78
N GLY A 226 40.84 32.43 20.50
CA GLY A 226 41.49 33.55 19.88
C GLY A 226 41.17 34.87 20.59
N ILE A 227 39.87 35.14 20.88
CA ILE A 227 39.43 36.30 21.65
C ILE A 227 40.07 36.32 23.04
N SER A 228 40.16 35.19 23.71
CA SER A 228 40.75 35.10 25.04
C SER A 228 42.27 35.31 25.02
N ALA A 229 42.94 34.77 24.00
CA ALA A 229 44.39 34.92 23.80
C ALA A 229 44.79 36.38 23.49
N MET A 230 44.01 37.05 22.65
CA MET A 230 44.23 38.47 22.30
C MET A 230 44.34 39.41 23.48
N LYS A 231 43.65 39.11 24.61
CA LYS A 231 43.67 39.95 25.82
C LYS A 231 45.08 40.02 26.45
N LYS A 232 45.96 39.07 26.16
CA LYS A 232 47.30 38.95 26.74
C LYS A 232 48.42 39.02 25.70
N ALA A 233 48.10 39.13 24.43
CA ALA A 233 49.00 39.06 23.32
C ALA A 233 49.62 40.44 23.00
N ASP A 234 50.80 40.41 22.40
CA ASP A 234 51.43 41.62 21.85
C ASP A 234 50.72 42.05 20.53
N PRO A 235 51.00 43.30 20.01
CA PRO A 235 50.31 43.80 18.83
C PRO A 235 50.45 42.93 17.57
N LYS A 236 51.53 42.20 17.36
CA LYS A 236 51.72 41.29 16.23
C LYS A 236 50.96 40.01 16.41
N GLU A 237 50.93 39.47 17.60
CA GLU A 237 50.15 38.31 17.93
C GLU A 237 48.63 38.59 17.87
N GLN A 238 48.21 39.81 18.24
CA GLN A 238 46.83 40.27 18.12
C GLN A 238 46.34 40.25 16.67
N GLU A 239 47.16 40.73 15.73
CA GLU A 239 46.84 40.69 14.29
C GLU A 239 46.71 39.26 13.75
N HIS A 240 47.57 38.35 14.23
CA HIS A 240 47.47 36.94 13.91
C HIS A 240 46.16 36.33 14.45
N PHE A 241 45.78 36.59 15.71
CA PHE A 241 44.52 36.06 16.26
C PHE A 241 43.30 36.65 15.57
N LEU A 242 43.32 37.94 15.19
CA LEU A 242 42.27 38.57 14.38
C LEU A 242 42.07 37.85 13.06
N SER A 243 43.17 37.61 12.34
CA SER A 243 43.13 36.88 11.06
C SER A 243 42.55 35.44 11.20
N VAL A 244 42.90 34.75 12.29
CA VAL A 244 42.32 33.42 12.61
C VAL A 244 40.82 33.50 12.90
N ILE A 245 40.40 34.47 13.72
CA ILE A 245 38.98 34.68 14.04
C ILE A 245 38.17 35.01 12.78
N GLU A 246 38.67 35.92 11.93
CA GLU A 246 38.04 36.29 10.68
C GLU A 246 37.87 35.06 9.72
N LYS A 247 38.92 34.26 9.58
CA LYS A 247 38.93 33.05 8.76
C LYS A 247 37.90 32.04 9.28
N GLU A 248 37.86 31.79 10.59
CA GLU A 248 36.87 30.83 11.14
C GLU A 248 35.45 31.39 11.12
N GLY A 249 35.26 32.70 11.28
CA GLY A 249 33.94 33.35 11.13
C GLY A 249 33.40 33.23 9.74
N THR A 250 34.25 33.50 8.70
CA THR A 250 33.91 33.31 7.28
C THR A 250 33.56 31.84 6.98
N ARG A 251 34.35 30.91 7.52
CA ARG A 251 34.13 29.49 7.39
C ARG A 251 32.77 29.06 7.98
N MET A 252 32.43 29.57 9.18
CA MET A 252 31.10 29.31 9.78
C MET A 252 29.95 29.85 8.93
N SER A 253 30.11 31.05 8.35
CA SER A 253 29.11 31.65 7.47
C SER A 253 28.85 30.78 6.26
N LEU A 254 29.90 30.25 5.62
CA LEU A 254 29.75 29.31 4.49
C LEU A 254 29.03 28.05 4.88
N LEU A 255 29.38 27.44 6.04
CA LEU A 255 28.70 26.25 6.55
C LEU A 255 27.21 26.49 6.77
N ILE A 256 26.84 27.62 7.38
CA ILE A 256 25.44 27.98 7.63
C ILE A 256 24.69 28.16 6.30
N ASN A 257 25.28 28.83 5.33
CA ASN A 257 24.68 29.02 3.99
C ASN A 257 24.48 27.69 3.26
N ASP A 258 25.44 26.78 3.34
CA ASP A 258 25.32 25.43 2.78
C ASP A 258 24.17 24.64 3.45
N MET A 259 24.06 24.73 4.79
CA MET A 259 22.98 24.09 5.54
C MET A 259 21.61 24.67 5.19
N LEU A 260 21.49 26.00 5.06
CA LEU A 260 20.25 26.65 4.61
C LEU A 260 19.89 26.25 3.19
N SER A 261 20.86 26.13 2.30
CA SER A 261 20.67 25.67 0.92
C SER A 261 20.08 24.24 0.91
N LEU A 262 20.63 23.32 1.69
CA LEU A 262 20.10 21.95 1.80
C LEU A 262 18.73 21.90 2.45
N SER A 263 18.49 22.70 3.50
CA SER A 263 17.17 22.76 4.13
C SER A 263 16.08 23.26 3.18
N ASN A 264 16.42 24.21 2.31
CA ASN A 264 15.51 24.71 1.27
C ASN A 264 15.25 23.65 0.18
N ALA A 265 16.25 22.84 -0.16
CA ALA A 265 16.08 21.71 -1.09
C ALA A 265 15.13 20.64 -0.53
N ASP A 266 15.35 20.21 0.72
CA ASP A 266 14.53 19.21 1.41
C ASP A 266 13.04 19.60 1.48
N ASN A 267 12.77 20.88 1.69
CA ASN A 267 11.40 21.42 1.78
C ASN A 267 10.76 21.72 0.42
N HIS A 268 11.40 21.37 -0.71
CA HIS A 268 10.99 21.76 -2.06
C HIS A 268 10.71 23.27 -2.20
N SER A 269 11.35 24.08 -1.34
CA SER A 269 11.18 25.54 -1.29
C SER A 269 12.18 26.27 -2.19
N TRP A 270 13.11 25.56 -2.80
CA TRP A 270 14.03 26.13 -3.79
C TRP A 270 13.24 26.53 -5.03
N LYS A 271 13.09 27.84 -5.21
CA LYS A 271 12.52 28.39 -6.44
C LYS A 271 13.58 28.31 -7.52
N MET A 272 13.36 27.43 -8.47
CA MET A 272 14.18 27.36 -9.68
C MET A 272 13.70 28.41 -10.67
N HIS A 273 14.63 29.08 -11.31
CA HIS A 273 14.36 30.08 -12.36
C HIS A 273 14.95 29.59 -13.70
N PRO A 274 14.36 28.54 -14.30
CA PRO A 274 14.86 28.00 -15.55
C PRO A 274 14.67 29.04 -16.69
N VAL A 275 15.73 29.33 -17.35
CA VAL A 275 15.76 30.18 -18.57
C VAL A 275 16.45 29.42 -19.70
N SER A 276 16.27 29.87 -20.93
CA SER A 276 17.03 29.36 -22.08
C SER A 276 18.48 29.82 -21.94
N CYS A 277 19.39 28.92 -21.58
CA CYS A 277 20.78 29.22 -21.26
C CYS A 277 21.73 28.60 -22.29
N GLU A 278 22.68 29.38 -22.78
CA GLU A 278 23.78 28.90 -23.59
C GLU A 278 24.87 28.34 -22.67
N LEU A 279 24.99 27.01 -22.64
CA LEU A 279 25.89 26.32 -21.71
C LEU A 279 27.37 26.54 -22.03
N ASP A 280 27.72 26.72 -23.27
CA ASP A 280 29.08 27.08 -23.73
C ASP A 280 29.52 28.42 -23.15
N THR A 281 28.66 29.44 -23.24
CA THR A 281 28.90 30.78 -22.65
C THR A 281 29.03 30.65 -21.12
N LEU A 282 28.14 29.91 -20.46
CA LEU A 282 28.20 29.70 -19.02
C LEU A 282 29.49 29.01 -18.56
N LEU A 283 29.97 28.03 -19.34
CA LEU A 283 31.23 27.35 -19.05
C LEU A 283 32.42 28.27 -19.29
N LEU A 284 32.37 29.11 -20.32
CA LEU A 284 33.43 30.09 -20.61
C LEU A 284 33.52 31.13 -19.50
N ASP A 285 32.41 31.70 -19.05
CA ASP A 285 32.36 32.63 -17.91
C ASP A 285 32.94 32.00 -16.65
N THR A 286 32.61 30.72 -16.42
CA THR A 286 33.15 29.95 -15.28
C THR A 286 34.65 29.73 -15.44
N TYR A 287 35.11 29.41 -16.63
CA TYR A 287 36.53 29.25 -16.92
C TYR A 287 37.31 30.55 -16.64
N GLU A 288 36.88 31.68 -17.21
CA GLU A 288 37.51 33.00 -17.01
C GLU A 288 37.57 33.38 -15.51
N LYS A 289 36.53 33.11 -14.78
CA LYS A 289 36.45 33.35 -13.32
C LYS A 289 37.46 32.53 -12.53
N TYR A 290 37.69 31.28 -12.90
CA TYR A 290 38.54 30.34 -12.16
C TYR A 290 39.98 30.30 -12.67
N GLU A 291 40.27 30.74 -13.86
CA GLU A 291 41.64 30.76 -14.45
C GLU A 291 42.68 31.45 -13.56
N PRO A 292 42.45 32.67 -13.01
CA PRO A 292 43.43 33.31 -12.12
C PRO A 292 43.69 32.51 -10.85
N LEU A 293 42.60 31.92 -10.25
CA LEU A 293 42.70 31.09 -9.05
C LEU A 293 43.52 29.83 -9.29
N MET A 294 43.35 29.20 -10.45
CA MET A 294 44.12 28.02 -10.87
C MET A 294 45.60 28.35 -11.08
N GLN A 295 45.90 29.54 -11.64
CA GLN A 295 47.27 30.04 -11.81
C GLN A 295 47.96 30.30 -10.46
N ASP A 296 47.26 30.89 -9.48
CA ASP A 296 47.77 31.11 -8.14
C ASP A 296 48.11 29.78 -7.42
N HIS A 297 47.34 28.73 -7.70
CA HIS A 297 47.62 27.39 -7.22
C HIS A 297 48.59 26.58 -8.09
N HIS A 298 49.22 27.19 -9.11
CA HIS A 298 50.13 26.54 -10.04
C HIS A 298 49.50 25.34 -10.78
N MET A 299 48.22 25.39 -11.11
CA MET A 299 47.47 24.33 -11.81
C MET A 299 47.29 24.67 -13.29
N LYS A 300 47.23 23.65 -14.14
CA LYS A 300 46.92 23.80 -15.57
C LYS A 300 45.42 23.63 -15.75
N PHE A 301 44.74 24.68 -16.16
CA PHE A 301 43.31 24.68 -16.43
C PHE A 301 43.02 24.74 -17.91
N PHE A 302 42.12 23.92 -18.43
CA PHE A 302 41.73 23.85 -19.83
C PHE A 302 40.22 23.80 -19.94
N ILE A 303 39.70 24.36 -21.06
CA ILE A 303 38.32 24.24 -21.46
C ILE A 303 38.23 23.50 -22.80
N GLU A 304 37.31 22.58 -22.94
CA GLU A 304 37.01 21.81 -24.15
C GLU A 304 35.52 22.02 -24.47
N LEU A 305 35.24 22.82 -25.50
CA LEU A 305 33.89 23.10 -26.00
C LEU A 305 33.67 22.39 -27.34
N PRO A 306 32.42 22.02 -27.67
CA PRO A 306 32.10 21.45 -28.98
C PRO A 306 32.36 22.46 -30.12
N GLU A 307 32.78 21.97 -31.27
CA GLU A 307 32.98 22.81 -32.47
C GLU A 307 31.64 23.20 -33.13
N GLU A 308 30.59 22.37 -32.93
CA GLU A 308 29.24 22.61 -33.46
C GLU A 308 28.41 23.42 -32.45
N GLU A 309 27.56 24.31 -32.98
CA GLU A 309 26.58 25.02 -32.15
C GLU A 309 25.63 24.03 -31.45
N ILE A 310 25.51 24.17 -30.14
CA ILE A 310 24.59 23.38 -29.36
C ILE A 310 23.32 24.18 -29.04
N PRO A 311 22.14 23.52 -28.97
CA PRO A 311 20.93 24.22 -28.60
C PRO A 311 20.99 24.72 -27.15
N PRO A 312 20.28 25.81 -26.81
CA PRO A 312 20.23 26.29 -25.43
C PRO A 312 19.54 25.29 -24.52
N CYS A 313 20.03 25.20 -23.28
CA CYS A 313 19.52 24.32 -22.25
C CYS A 313 18.53 25.08 -21.35
N PRO A 314 17.32 24.52 -21.09
CA PRO A 314 16.39 25.09 -20.09
C PRO A 314 16.92 24.81 -18.69
N CYS A 315 17.67 25.71 -18.10
CA CYS A 315 18.25 25.55 -16.78
C CYS A 315 18.30 26.88 -16.02
N ASP A 316 18.57 26.80 -14.72
CA ASP A 316 18.85 27.93 -13.85
C ASP A 316 20.38 28.19 -13.89
N PRO A 317 20.87 29.25 -14.61
CA PRO A 317 22.30 29.46 -14.83
C PRO A 317 23.05 29.74 -13.51
N GLU A 318 22.43 30.42 -12.53
CA GLU A 318 23.07 30.70 -11.26
C GLU A 318 23.33 29.41 -10.49
N ARG A 319 22.38 28.50 -10.54
CA ARG A 319 22.47 27.18 -9.88
C ARG A 319 23.47 26.26 -10.57
N ILE A 320 23.50 26.23 -11.90
CA ILE A 320 24.51 25.48 -12.64
C ILE A 320 25.92 26.07 -12.40
N SER A 321 26.08 27.38 -12.39
CA SER A 321 27.36 28.03 -12.00
C SER A 321 27.78 27.66 -10.58
N GLN A 322 26.83 27.56 -9.63
CA GLN A 322 27.11 27.09 -8.27
C GLN A 322 27.64 25.66 -8.27
N VAL A 323 27.03 24.75 -9.05
CA VAL A 323 27.53 23.37 -9.20
C VAL A 323 28.92 23.33 -9.76
N LEU A 324 29.19 24.08 -10.84
CA LEU A 324 30.51 24.16 -11.44
C LEU A 324 31.54 24.66 -10.43
N GLY A 325 31.21 25.72 -9.67
CA GLY A 325 32.06 26.23 -8.60
C GLY A 325 32.39 25.14 -7.55
N ILE A 326 31.42 24.42 -7.07
CA ILE A 326 31.61 23.31 -6.11
C ILE A 326 32.57 22.25 -6.65
N LEU A 327 32.41 21.87 -7.93
CA LEU A 327 33.28 20.86 -8.56
C LEU A 327 34.70 21.36 -8.78
N LEU A 328 34.86 22.62 -9.19
CA LEU A 328 36.18 23.25 -9.38
C LEU A 328 36.91 23.48 -8.07
N ASP A 329 36.22 23.95 -7.00
CA ASP A 329 36.79 24.10 -5.67
C ASP A 329 37.24 22.73 -5.09
N ASN A 330 36.50 21.67 -5.37
CA ASN A 330 36.91 20.30 -5.04
C ASN A 330 38.19 19.94 -5.81
N ALA A 331 38.25 20.18 -7.13
CA ALA A 331 39.41 19.87 -7.94
C ALA A 331 40.66 20.61 -7.41
N ILE A 332 40.54 21.93 -7.13
CA ILE A 332 41.64 22.73 -6.55
C ILE A 332 42.13 22.13 -5.22
N SER A 333 41.22 21.63 -4.41
CA SER A 333 41.56 21.15 -3.09
C SER A 333 42.27 19.78 -3.05
N TYR A 334 42.06 18.94 -4.08
CA TYR A 334 42.56 17.57 -4.09
C TYR A 334 43.62 17.30 -5.13
N VAL A 335 43.72 18.12 -6.16
CA VAL A 335 44.72 18.01 -7.21
C VAL A 335 46.07 18.57 -6.69
N PRO A 336 47.20 17.86 -6.85
CA PRO A 336 48.50 18.35 -6.44
C PRO A 336 48.95 19.55 -7.28
N ALA A 337 49.90 20.32 -6.76
CA ALA A 337 50.55 21.41 -7.51
C ALA A 337 51.06 20.89 -8.86
N ASN A 338 50.96 21.70 -9.92
CA ASN A 338 51.18 21.36 -11.31
C ASN A 338 50.21 20.33 -11.93
N GLY A 339 49.11 20.01 -11.22
CA GLY A 339 48.07 19.15 -11.74
C GLY A 339 47.29 19.77 -12.91
N LYS A 340 46.43 18.97 -13.50
CA LYS A 340 45.64 19.36 -14.68
C LYS A 340 44.15 19.20 -14.37
N ILE A 341 43.37 20.25 -14.67
CA ILE A 341 41.92 20.25 -14.58
C ILE A 341 41.37 20.62 -15.96
N ILE A 342 40.35 19.91 -16.43
CA ILE A 342 39.69 20.16 -17.72
C ILE A 342 38.19 20.29 -17.44
N LEU A 343 37.63 21.43 -17.87
CA LEU A 343 36.20 21.67 -17.94
C LEU A 343 35.73 21.38 -19.37
N SER A 344 34.80 20.50 -19.60
CA SER A 344 34.34 20.13 -20.93
C SER A 344 32.84 20.06 -21.06
N LEU A 345 32.33 20.43 -22.24
CA LEU A 345 30.95 20.34 -22.66
C LEU A 345 30.84 19.45 -23.89
N SER A 346 29.88 18.56 -23.90
CA SER A 346 29.52 17.76 -25.08
C SER A 346 28.02 17.50 -25.08
N GLN A 347 27.47 17.18 -26.25
CA GLN A 347 26.07 16.83 -26.41
C GLN A 347 25.96 15.39 -26.91
N THR A 348 24.95 14.70 -26.44
CA THR A 348 24.46 13.44 -26.98
C THR A 348 23.08 13.66 -27.61
N GLU A 349 22.46 12.63 -28.16
CA GLU A 349 21.11 12.72 -28.73
C GLU A 349 20.04 13.17 -27.72
N THR A 350 20.25 12.94 -26.42
CA THR A 350 19.23 13.16 -25.38
C THR A 350 19.69 14.08 -24.24
N HIS A 351 20.99 14.35 -24.11
CA HIS A 351 21.52 15.06 -22.95
C HIS A 351 22.69 15.94 -23.29
N PHE A 352 22.83 17.04 -22.57
CA PHE A 352 24.08 17.79 -22.43
C PHE A 352 24.94 17.11 -21.37
N LEU A 353 26.24 16.96 -21.64
CA LEU A 353 27.21 16.38 -20.70
C LEU A 353 28.26 17.42 -20.36
N ILE A 354 28.25 17.88 -19.12
CA ILE A 354 29.31 18.75 -18.58
C ILE A 354 30.23 17.89 -17.73
N ARG A 355 31.56 18.01 -17.94
CA ARG A 355 32.54 17.22 -17.18
C ARG A 355 33.60 18.13 -16.58
N VAL A 356 33.91 17.88 -15.31
CA VAL A 356 35.11 18.40 -14.65
C VAL A 356 36.04 17.22 -14.44
N LYS A 357 37.14 17.17 -15.18
CA LYS A 357 38.16 16.12 -15.14
C LYS A 357 39.39 16.62 -14.41
N ASP A 358 39.89 15.84 -13.47
CA ASP A 358 41.14 16.11 -12.76
C ASP A 358 42.11 14.94 -12.86
N ASN A 359 43.35 15.17 -12.55
CA ASN A 359 44.43 14.18 -12.44
C ASN A 359 44.88 14.00 -10.96
N GLY A 360 44.00 14.20 -10.03
CA GLY A 360 44.23 14.01 -8.59
C GLY A 360 44.35 12.54 -8.18
N PRO A 361 44.17 12.24 -6.89
CA PRO A 361 44.30 10.87 -6.35
C PRO A 361 43.17 9.93 -6.78
N GLY A 362 42.08 10.44 -7.37
CA GLY A 362 40.92 9.66 -7.73
C GLY A 362 40.02 9.32 -6.52
N ILE A 363 38.88 8.68 -6.80
CA ILE A 363 37.89 8.28 -5.81
C ILE A 363 37.67 6.77 -5.91
N PRO A 364 37.90 6.00 -4.83
CA PRO A 364 37.68 4.55 -4.83
C PRO A 364 36.22 4.19 -5.18
N ASP A 365 35.99 3.08 -5.88
CA ASP A 365 34.66 2.66 -6.33
C ASP A 365 33.65 2.56 -5.19
N SER A 366 34.07 2.09 -4.02
CA SER A 366 33.24 2.00 -2.82
C SER A 366 32.78 3.36 -2.30
N ALA A 367 33.48 4.44 -2.66
CA ALA A 367 33.19 5.80 -2.21
C ALA A 367 32.40 6.62 -3.25
N LYS A 368 32.41 6.25 -4.54
CA LYS A 368 31.79 7.04 -5.64
C LYS A 368 30.30 7.39 -5.42
N THR A 369 29.54 6.49 -4.84
CA THR A 369 28.13 6.77 -4.47
C THR A 369 28.01 7.53 -3.16
N SER A 370 28.97 7.37 -2.25
CA SER A 370 28.93 7.96 -0.92
C SER A 370 29.40 9.41 -0.88
N VAL A 371 30.18 9.88 -1.87
CA VAL A 371 30.71 11.27 -1.90
C VAL A 371 29.61 12.32 -2.01
N PHE A 372 28.40 11.96 -2.45
CA PHE A 372 27.22 12.82 -2.51
C PHE A 372 26.40 12.83 -1.21
N ARG A 373 26.80 12.05 -0.18
CA ARG A 373 26.11 12.08 1.12
C ARG A 373 26.53 13.30 1.93
N ARG A 374 25.64 13.81 2.73
CA ARG A 374 25.88 14.96 3.62
C ARG A 374 27.01 14.65 4.59
N PHE A 375 27.94 15.60 4.76
CA PHE A 375 29.13 15.50 5.63
C PHE A 375 30.05 14.31 5.33
N TYR A 376 29.90 13.65 4.19
CA TYR A 376 30.80 12.58 3.79
C TYR A 376 32.17 13.15 3.40
N ARG A 377 33.22 12.54 3.94
CA ARG A 377 34.63 12.83 3.60
C ARG A 377 35.40 11.54 3.55
N ALA A 378 36.13 11.31 2.48
CA ALA A 378 37.03 10.15 2.40
C ALA A 378 38.14 10.27 3.48
N ASP A 379 38.62 9.14 4.02
CA ASP A 379 39.60 9.16 5.12
C ASP A 379 40.90 9.91 4.77
N SER A 380 41.32 9.84 3.51
CA SER A 380 42.46 10.62 2.98
C SER A 380 42.25 12.12 2.97
N ALA A 381 41.00 12.58 2.98
CA ALA A 381 40.61 13.99 2.89
C ALA A 381 40.36 14.63 4.28
N ARG A 382 40.47 13.89 5.37
CA ARG A 382 40.20 14.40 6.73
C ARG A 382 41.16 15.50 7.18
N ASN A 383 42.37 15.57 6.60
CA ASN A 383 43.35 16.60 6.93
C ASN A 383 43.09 17.96 6.26
N ASN A 384 42.30 18.01 5.18
CA ASN A 384 41.91 19.25 4.54
C ASN A 384 40.69 19.85 5.24
N ARG A 385 40.91 20.85 6.11
CA ARG A 385 39.87 21.51 6.93
C ARG A 385 38.97 22.50 6.14
N GLN A 386 39.21 22.70 4.86
CA GLN A 386 38.51 23.75 4.10
C GLN A 386 37.07 23.40 3.75
N HIS A 387 36.75 22.13 3.56
CA HIS A 387 35.42 21.66 3.14
C HIS A 387 34.69 20.84 4.18
N PHE A 388 33.40 21.11 4.38
CA PHE A 388 32.54 20.43 5.34
C PHE A 388 31.89 19.14 4.81
N GLY A 389 32.08 18.80 3.52
CA GLY A 389 31.45 17.65 2.88
C GLY A 389 29.96 17.90 2.53
N LEU A 390 29.56 19.16 2.37
CA LEU A 390 28.22 19.55 1.93
C LEU A 390 28.14 19.94 0.47
N GLY A 391 29.22 20.42 -0.15
CA GLY A 391 29.22 20.93 -1.52
C GLY A 391 28.72 19.91 -2.54
N LEU A 392 29.28 18.70 -2.57
CA LEU A 392 28.84 17.65 -3.53
C LEU A 392 27.39 17.23 -3.33
N CYS A 393 26.89 17.23 -2.11
CA CYS A 393 25.49 16.98 -1.81
C CYS A 393 24.59 18.10 -2.34
N ILE A 394 25.02 19.39 -2.22
CA ILE A 394 24.31 20.53 -2.81
C ILE A 394 24.32 20.42 -4.34
N ALA A 395 25.44 20.06 -4.93
CA ALA A 395 25.53 19.85 -6.38
C ALA A 395 24.57 18.75 -6.87
N TYR A 396 24.49 17.65 -6.13
CA TYR A 396 23.54 16.56 -6.42
C TYR A 396 22.08 17.03 -6.38
N GLU A 397 21.69 17.78 -5.35
CA GLU A 397 20.33 18.31 -5.21
C GLU A 397 19.98 19.30 -6.33
N ILE A 398 20.88 20.21 -6.66
CA ILE A 398 20.68 21.16 -7.77
C ILE A 398 20.46 20.42 -9.10
N ILE A 399 21.30 19.44 -9.41
CA ILE A 399 21.20 18.69 -10.66
C ILE A 399 19.93 17.82 -10.67
N SER A 400 19.54 17.25 -9.54
CA SER A 400 18.29 16.51 -9.40
C SER A 400 17.06 17.37 -9.65
N LEU A 401 17.06 18.63 -9.18
CA LEU A 401 16.00 19.61 -9.46
C LEU A 401 15.89 19.99 -10.94
N HIS A 402 17.01 19.93 -11.68
CA HIS A 402 17.05 20.08 -13.14
C HIS A 402 16.68 18.79 -13.89
N LYS A 403 16.23 17.73 -13.18
CA LYS A 403 15.96 16.40 -13.75
C LYS A 403 17.18 15.76 -14.42
N GLY A 404 18.36 16.22 -14.06
CA GLY A 404 19.65 15.72 -14.51
C GLY A 404 20.21 14.64 -13.57
N THR A 405 21.41 14.19 -13.89
CA THR A 405 22.19 13.26 -13.05
C THR A 405 23.61 13.75 -12.91
N ILE A 406 24.21 13.53 -11.74
CA ILE A 406 25.63 13.76 -11.49
C ILE A 406 26.28 12.44 -11.05
N SER A 407 27.45 12.13 -11.61
CA SER A 407 28.17 10.90 -11.33
C SER A 407 29.68 11.14 -11.29
N VAL A 408 30.41 10.18 -10.73
CA VAL A 408 31.88 10.17 -10.69
C VAL A 408 32.41 9.00 -11.48
N LEU A 409 33.31 9.28 -12.40
CA LEU A 409 34.03 8.32 -13.24
C LEU A 409 35.53 8.43 -12.96
N ASP A 410 36.29 7.39 -13.29
CA ASP A 410 37.72 7.43 -13.25
C ASP A 410 38.27 8.21 -14.46
N THR A 411 39.28 9.07 -14.25
CA THR A 411 39.97 9.71 -15.33
C THR A 411 41.06 8.79 -15.89
N PRO A 412 41.10 8.51 -17.19
CA PRO A 412 42.20 7.75 -17.79
C PRO A 412 43.56 8.37 -17.45
N GLY A 413 44.43 7.56 -16.82
CA GLY A 413 45.74 8.05 -16.36
C GLY A 413 45.76 8.49 -14.90
N GLY A 414 44.64 8.39 -14.16
CA GLY A 414 44.47 8.74 -12.75
C GLY A 414 43.70 10.03 -12.55
N GLY A 415 43.02 10.12 -11.41
CA GLY A 415 42.13 11.24 -11.06
C GLY A 415 40.66 10.93 -11.14
N SER A 416 39.81 11.95 -11.00
CA SER A 416 38.36 11.85 -11.01
C SER A 416 37.74 12.66 -12.15
N THR A 417 36.63 12.16 -12.68
CA THR A 417 35.78 12.90 -13.62
C THR A 417 34.39 13.02 -13.03
N PHE A 418 34.00 14.21 -12.62
CA PHE A 418 32.62 14.51 -12.28
C PHE A 418 31.86 14.81 -13.56
N GLN A 419 30.82 14.03 -13.83
CA GLN A 419 29.99 14.19 -15.02
C GLN A 419 28.58 14.57 -14.61
N ILE A 420 28.13 15.71 -15.15
CA ILE A 420 26.74 16.19 -15.06
C ILE A 420 26.07 15.87 -16.39
N SER A 421 24.84 15.32 -16.31
CA SER A 421 23.99 15.08 -17.47
C SER A 421 22.69 15.84 -17.28
N LEU A 422 22.42 16.82 -18.18
CA LEU A 422 21.18 17.58 -18.20
C LEU A 422 20.34 17.16 -19.42
N PRO A 423 19.02 16.94 -19.30
CA PRO A 423 18.21 16.54 -20.43
C PRO A 423 18.13 17.65 -21.49
N LEU A 424 18.18 17.27 -22.77
CA LEU A 424 17.65 18.08 -23.85
C LEU A 424 16.14 18.21 -23.66
N ALA A 425 15.57 19.39 -23.79
CA ALA A 425 14.14 19.67 -23.50
C ALA A 425 13.18 18.82 -24.31
#